data_fafefd68d4028e1392c3ef24363c83b8
#
_entry.id   fafefd68d4028e1392c3ef24363c83b8
#
_cell.length_a   1.000
_cell.length_b   1.000
_cell.length_c   1.000
_cell.angle_alpha   90.00
_cell.angle_beta   90.00
_cell.angle_gamma   90.00
#
_symmetry.space_group_name_H-M   'P 1'
#
loop_
_entity.id
_entity.type
_entity.pdbx_description
1 polymer ?
#
loop_
_entity_poly.entity_id
_entity_poly.type
_entity_poly.pdbx_seq_one_letter_code
_entity_poly.pdbx_strand_id
1 'polypeptide(L)'
;LIPLPAFAPFPKRTDRMDFEYSDKVQALRAQLTDFMDAHVYPIEKERDHFHHDPAHLWQRWPGTETIKAKAKEAGLWNLFLPHEYGAWSPGLTNLEYAPLAELMGRVIGSSEYYNCSAPDTGNMEVLARYGTPEQQEKWLKPLLAGDIRSCYVMTEPGVASSDATNVETTIVADGDDYVINGRKWWISGALDPLTKVYILLGRTPNADRPRHQQHSQILI
;
A
#
# COMPACT_ATOMS: atom_id res chain seq x y z
N LEU A 1 16.77 20.70 -17.72
CA LEU A 1 15.32 20.93 -17.59
C LEU A 1 14.66 20.30 -18.80
N ILE A 2 14.01 19.17 -18.64
CA ILE A 2 13.14 18.59 -19.67
C ILE A 2 11.86 19.43 -19.61
N PRO A 3 11.45 20.09 -20.71
CA PRO A 3 10.20 20.83 -20.71
C PRO A 3 9.04 19.86 -20.47
N LEU A 4 8.19 20.17 -19.49
CA LEU A 4 6.94 19.46 -19.29
C LEU A 4 6.13 19.54 -20.59
N PRO A 5 5.53 18.43 -21.05
CA PRO A 5 4.64 18.47 -22.20
C PRO A 5 3.48 19.43 -21.89
N ALA A 6 3.17 20.29 -22.85
CA ALA A 6 2.01 21.18 -22.75
C ALA A 6 0.77 20.32 -22.51
N PHE A 7 0.07 20.59 -21.42
CA PHE A 7 -1.21 19.94 -21.15
C PHE A 7 -2.16 20.27 -22.31
N ALA A 8 -2.67 19.24 -22.95
CA ALA A 8 -3.77 19.42 -23.88
C ALA A 8 -4.94 20.09 -23.13
N PRO A 9 -5.61 21.07 -23.74
CA PRO A 9 -6.75 21.70 -23.09
C PRO A 9 -7.78 20.65 -22.76
N PHE A 10 -8.23 20.63 -21.49
CA PHE A 10 -9.32 19.75 -21.09
C PHE A 10 -10.50 19.93 -22.03
N PRO A 11 -11.09 18.86 -22.56
CA PRO A 11 -12.31 18.99 -23.36
C PRO A 11 -13.34 19.75 -22.51
N LYS A 12 -13.98 20.76 -23.08
CA LYS A 12 -15.10 21.44 -22.43
C LYS A 12 -16.22 20.41 -22.27
N ARG A 13 -16.26 19.73 -21.11
CA ARG A 13 -17.40 18.91 -20.73
C ARG A 13 -18.58 19.85 -20.46
N THR A 14 -19.54 19.81 -21.32
CA THR A 14 -20.87 20.41 -21.10
C THR A 14 -21.78 19.50 -20.34
N ASP A 15 -21.27 18.36 -19.88
CA ASP A 15 -22.06 17.30 -19.25
C ASP A 15 -22.24 17.59 -17.76
N ARG A 16 -23.44 17.39 -17.29
CA ARG A 16 -23.78 17.37 -15.87
C ARG A 16 -22.77 16.49 -15.12
N MET A 17 -22.30 16.94 -13.95
CA MET A 17 -21.55 16.07 -13.05
C MET A 17 -22.46 14.89 -12.71
N ASP A 18 -22.04 13.70 -13.11
CA ASP A 18 -22.71 12.46 -12.79
C ASP A 18 -21.99 11.82 -11.61
N PHE A 19 -22.71 11.58 -10.52
CA PHE A 19 -22.20 10.91 -9.32
C PHE A 19 -22.64 9.44 -9.25
N GLU A 20 -23.34 8.97 -10.28
CA GLU A 20 -23.78 7.58 -10.34
C GLU A 20 -22.58 6.65 -10.60
N TYR A 21 -22.60 5.51 -9.93
CA TYR A 21 -21.60 4.48 -10.16
C TYR A 21 -21.88 3.75 -11.48
N SER A 22 -20.84 3.40 -12.22
CA SER A 22 -20.98 2.53 -13.39
C SER A 22 -21.55 1.16 -13.00
N ASP A 23 -22.17 0.46 -13.95
CA ASP A 23 -22.72 -0.89 -13.72
C ASP A 23 -21.66 -1.85 -13.17
N LYS A 24 -20.41 -1.74 -13.65
CA LYS A 24 -19.26 -2.49 -13.14
C LYS A 24 -19.01 -2.23 -11.64
N VAL A 25 -19.01 -0.97 -11.23
CA VAL A 25 -18.80 -0.58 -9.83
C VAL A 25 -19.98 -1.00 -8.97
N GLN A 26 -21.22 -0.86 -9.47
CA GLN A 26 -22.41 -1.33 -8.75
C GLN A 26 -22.36 -2.83 -8.50
N ALA A 27 -22.00 -3.64 -9.51
CA ALA A 27 -21.84 -5.08 -9.36
C ALA A 27 -20.75 -5.46 -8.34
N LEU A 28 -19.57 -4.81 -8.41
CA LEU A 28 -18.50 -5.05 -7.45
C LEU A 28 -18.87 -4.63 -6.02
N ARG A 29 -19.61 -3.52 -5.86
CA ARG A 29 -20.11 -3.08 -4.56
C ARG A 29 -21.09 -4.09 -3.96
N ALA A 30 -22.02 -4.61 -4.76
CA ALA A 30 -22.95 -5.64 -4.30
C ALA A 30 -22.19 -6.89 -3.86
N GLN A 31 -21.29 -7.40 -4.70
CA GLN A 31 -20.45 -8.56 -4.39
C GLN A 31 -19.62 -8.38 -3.12
N LEU A 32 -19.00 -7.21 -2.96
CA LEU A 32 -18.19 -6.89 -1.78
C LEU A 32 -19.07 -6.77 -0.52
N THR A 33 -20.27 -6.20 -0.65
CA THR A 33 -21.23 -6.11 0.47
C THR A 33 -21.63 -7.51 0.93
N ASP A 34 -22.04 -8.38 0.01
CA ASP A 34 -22.40 -9.77 0.31
C ASP A 34 -21.21 -10.52 0.96
N PHE A 35 -19.98 -10.27 0.51
CA PHE A 35 -18.79 -10.85 1.10
C PHE A 35 -18.54 -10.34 2.53
N MET A 36 -18.68 -9.03 2.76
CA MET A 36 -18.56 -8.41 4.09
C MET A 36 -19.60 -9.01 5.06
N ASP A 37 -20.85 -9.12 4.63
CA ASP A 37 -21.95 -9.69 5.42
C ASP A 37 -21.71 -11.17 5.79
N ALA A 38 -21.22 -11.95 4.83
CA ALA A 38 -21.01 -13.38 5.01
C ALA A 38 -19.74 -13.73 5.80
N HIS A 39 -18.68 -12.95 5.67
CA HIS A 39 -17.33 -13.38 6.09
C HIS A 39 -16.59 -12.40 6.99
N VAL A 40 -16.93 -11.11 7.01
CA VAL A 40 -16.19 -10.10 7.75
C VAL A 40 -16.92 -9.65 9.00
N TYR A 41 -18.15 -9.19 8.89
CA TYR A 41 -18.92 -8.75 10.07
C TYR A 41 -19.13 -9.85 11.11
N PRO A 42 -19.38 -11.14 10.74
CA PRO A 42 -19.59 -12.18 11.75
C PRO A 42 -18.37 -12.45 12.64
N ILE A 43 -17.16 -12.19 12.14
CA ILE A 43 -15.91 -12.49 12.87
C ILE A 43 -15.28 -11.25 13.54
N GLU A 44 -15.85 -10.08 13.36
CA GLU A 44 -15.27 -8.82 13.84
C GLU A 44 -14.98 -8.85 15.33
N LYS A 45 -15.96 -9.26 16.15
CA LYS A 45 -15.81 -9.33 17.62
C LYS A 45 -14.75 -10.33 18.06
N GLU A 46 -14.70 -11.50 17.42
CA GLU A 46 -13.71 -12.53 17.74
C GLU A 46 -12.30 -12.03 17.44
N ARG A 47 -12.11 -11.42 16.26
CA ARG A 47 -10.85 -10.84 15.84
C ARG A 47 -10.42 -9.70 16.76
N ASP A 48 -11.35 -8.82 17.15
CA ASP A 48 -11.07 -7.72 18.08
C ASP A 48 -10.61 -8.23 19.44
N HIS A 49 -11.29 -9.24 20.00
CA HIS A 49 -10.88 -9.87 21.25
C HIS A 49 -9.48 -10.47 21.13
N PHE A 50 -9.16 -11.15 20.01
CA PHE A 50 -7.84 -11.72 19.76
C PHE A 50 -6.75 -10.65 19.80
N HIS A 51 -6.94 -9.52 19.11
CA HIS A 51 -5.94 -8.46 19.03
C HIS A 51 -5.81 -7.61 20.28
N HIS A 52 -6.84 -7.58 21.14
CA HIS A 52 -6.78 -6.89 22.44
C HIS A 52 -6.20 -7.74 23.55
N ASP A 53 -6.03 -9.04 23.35
CA ASP A 53 -5.38 -9.91 24.33
C ASP A 53 -3.85 -9.74 24.27
N PRO A 54 -3.20 -9.32 25.40
CA PRO A 54 -1.74 -9.19 25.46
C PRO A 54 -0.97 -10.48 25.10
N ALA A 55 -1.59 -11.64 25.29
CA ALA A 55 -0.99 -12.93 24.93
C ALA A 55 -0.81 -13.11 23.42
N HIS A 56 -1.55 -12.32 22.61
CA HIS A 56 -1.52 -12.38 21.15
C HIS A 56 -0.81 -11.16 20.53
N LEU A 57 -0.08 -10.40 21.32
CA LEU A 57 0.65 -9.25 20.83
C LEU A 57 1.58 -9.65 19.65
N TRP A 58 1.47 -8.93 18.54
CA TRP A 58 2.20 -9.18 17.29
C TRP A 58 1.87 -10.51 16.58
N GLN A 59 0.84 -11.22 17.02
CA GLN A 59 0.34 -12.39 16.32
C GLN A 59 -0.74 -12.02 15.31
N ARG A 60 -0.82 -12.79 14.25
CA ARG A 60 -1.89 -12.68 13.26
C ARG A 60 -3.10 -13.50 13.73
N TRP A 61 -4.28 -12.94 13.56
CA TRP A 61 -5.50 -13.69 13.84
C TRP A 61 -5.58 -14.93 12.93
N PRO A 62 -5.80 -16.15 13.46
CA PRO A 62 -5.70 -17.39 12.70
C PRO A 62 -6.66 -17.50 11.49
N GLY A 63 -7.81 -16.82 11.55
CA GLY A 63 -8.79 -16.81 10.46
C GLY A 63 -8.42 -15.95 9.25
N THR A 64 -7.39 -15.11 9.35
CA THR A 64 -7.01 -14.15 8.30
C THR A 64 -6.81 -14.82 6.94
N GLU A 65 -6.01 -15.87 6.87
CA GLU A 65 -5.66 -16.52 5.61
C GLU A 65 -6.86 -17.25 4.96
N THR A 66 -7.79 -17.75 5.79
CA THR A 66 -9.03 -18.36 5.29
C THR A 66 -9.91 -17.32 4.59
N ILE A 67 -10.03 -16.10 5.13
CA ILE A 67 -10.82 -15.04 4.51
C ILE A 67 -10.12 -14.52 3.26
N LYS A 68 -8.80 -14.36 3.28
CA LYS A 68 -8.01 -13.98 2.08
C LYS A 68 -8.21 -14.98 0.93
N ALA A 69 -8.19 -16.28 1.23
CA ALA A 69 -8.43 -17.30 0.22
C ALA A 69 -9.82 -17.16 -0.41
N LYS A 70 -10.87 -16.94 0.39
CA LYS A 70 -12.22 -16.68 -0.10
C LYS A 70 -12.32 -15.39 -0.92
N ALA A 71 -11.63 -14.32 -0.52
CA ALA A 71 -11.61 -13.08 -1.28
C ALA A 71 -10.93 -13.24 -2.65
N LYS A 72 -9.84 -14.02 -2.71
CA LYS A 72 -9.19 -14.40 -3.97
C LYS A 72 -10.15 -15.19 -4.88
N GLU A 73 -10.81 -16.21 -4.35
CA GLU A 73 -11.78 -17.03 -5.08
C GLU A 73 -12.97 -16.20 -5.59
N ALA A 74 -13.42 -15.22 -4.82
CA ALA A 74 -14.46 -14.28 -5.21
C ALA A 74 -13.98 -13.20 -6.21
N GLY A 75 -12.71 -13.16 -6.59
CA GLY A 75 -12.18 -12.10 -7.47
C GLY A 75 -12.08 -10.72 -6.81
N LEU A 76 -12.15 -10.65 -5.48
CA LEU A 76 -12.05 -9.43 -4.67
C LEU A 76 -10.61 -9.22 -4.17
N TRP A 77 -9.63 -9.28 -5.08
CA TRP A 77 -8.21 -9.26 -4.72
C TRP A 77 -7.45 -8.16 -5.46
N ASN A 78 -6.57 -7.43 -4.77
CA ASN A 78 -5.75 -6.35 -5.33
C ASN A 78 -6.55 -5.23 -6.01
N LEU A 79 -7.79 -4.99 -5.63
CA LEU A 79 -8.68 -4.03 -6.29
C LEU A 79 -8.15 -2.59 -6.29
N PHE A 80 -7.18 -2.29 -5.41
CA PHE A 80 -6.58 -0.97 -5.27
C PHE A 80 -5.69 -0.58 -6.45
N LEU A 81 -5.06 -1.55 -7.14
CA LEU A 81 -4.00 -1.26 -8.12
C LEU A 81 -4.61 -0.72 -9.42
N PRO A 82 -4.31 0.55 -9.80
CA PRO A 82 -4.93 1.19 -10.93
C PRO A 82 -4.64 0.51 -12.27
N HIS A 83 -5.55 0.66 -13.23
CA HIS A 83 -5.47 0.03 -14.56
C HIS A 83 -4.18 0.36 -15.32
N GLU A 84 -3.54 1.49 -15.06
CA GLU A 84 -2.27 1.90 -15.68
C GLU A 84 -1.09 0.97 -15.39
N TYR A 85 -1.19 0.10 -14.37
CA TYR A 85 -0.18 -0.90 -14.06
C TYR A 85 -0.33 -2.19 -14.90
N GLY A 86 -1.19 -2.18 -15.91
CA GLY A 86 -1.28 -3.24 -16.92
C GLY A 86 -1.57 -4.61 -16.35
N ALA A 87 -0.70 -5.58 -16.62
CA ALA A 87 -0.91 -6.97 -16.22
C ALA A 87 -0.95 -7.21 -14.69
N TRP A 88 -0.50 -6.25 -13.88
CA TRP A 88 -0.56 -6.33 -12.43
C TRP A 88 -1.92 -5.91 -11.86
N SER A 89 -2.71 -5.16 -12.63
CA SER A 89 -3.95 -4.51 -12.20
C SER A 89 -5.20 -5.35 -12.49
N PRO A 90 -6.22 -5.31 -11.63
CA PRO A 90 -7.56 -5.82 -11.94
C PRO A 90 -8.35 -4.93 -12.92
N GLY A 91 -7.75 -3.81 -13.38
CA GLY A 91 -8.34 -2.93 -14.40
C GLY A 91 -9.33 -1.90 -13.88
N LEU A 92 -9.21 -1.48 -12.61
CA LEU A 92 -10.00 -0.38 -12.03
C LEU A 92 -9.26 0.95 -12.16
N THR A 93 -10.01 2.03 -12.25
CA THR A 93 -9.53 3.38 -11.97
C THR A 93 -9.61 3.68 -10.48
N ASN A 94 -8.89 4.70 -10.00
CA ASN A 94 -9.01 5.16 -8.61
C ASN A 94 -10.44 5.60 -8.27
N LEU A 95 -11.16 6.18 -9.22
CA LEU A 95 -12.57 6.58 -9.04
C LEU A 95 -13.48 5.35 -8.87
N GLU A 96 -13.24 4.28 -9.61
CA GLU A 96 -13.98 3.02 -9.49
C GLU A 96 -13.64 2.26 -8.19
N TYR A 97 -12.39 2.37 -7.73
CA TYR A 97 -11.97 1.74 -6.48
C TYR A 97 -12.46 2.46 -5.22
N ALA A 98 -12.60 3.78 -5.25
CA ALA A 98 -12.93 4.57 -4.06
C ALA A 98 -14.18 4.06 -3.29
N PRO A 99 -15.33 3.75 -3.92
CA PRO A 99 -16.50 3.22 -3.20
C PRO A 99 -16.30 1.79 -2.68
N LEU A 100 -15.35 1.03 -3.22
CA LEU A 100 -14.98 -0.29 -2.70
C LEU A 100 -14.11 -0.15 -1.45
N ALA A 101 -13.17 0.80 -1.46
CA ALA A 101 -12.36 1.13 -0.29
C ALA A 101 -13.23 1.61 0.89
N GLU A 102 -14.30 2.38 0.63
CA GLU A 102 -15.28 2.79 1.65
C GLU A 102 -15.94 1.57 2.31
N LEU A 103 -16.39 0.59 1.54
CA LEU A 103 -16.99 -0.64 2.06
C LEU A 103 -16.00 -1.44 2.91
N MET A 104 -14.77 -1.64 2.41
CA MET A 104 -13.70 -2.31 3.16
C MET A 104 -13.37 -1.57 4.46
N GLY A 105 -13.41 -0.25 4.46
CA GLY A 105 -13.09 0.60 5.62
C GLY A 105 -14.11 0.56 6.75
N ARG A 106 -15.28 -0.08 6.58
CA ARG A 106 -16.30 -0.19 7.63
C ARG A 106 -15.88 -1.05 8.82
N VAL A 107 -14.95 -1.98 8.60
CA VAL A 107 -14.33 -2.79 9.66
C VAL A 107 -12.84 -2.51 9.69
N ILE A 108 -12.31 -2.11 10.84
CA ILE A 108 -10.89 -1.80 11.00
C ILE A 108 -10.02 -2.98 10.57
N GLY A 109 -9.09 -2.73 9.63
CA GLY A 109 -8.16 -3.72 9.13
C GLY A 109 -8.73 -4.74 8.15
N SER A 110 -10.02 -4.68 7.78
CA SER A 110 -10.61 -5.63 6.84
C SER A 110 -10.05 -5.52 5.42
N SER A 111 -9.50 -4.36 5.04
CA SER A 111 -8.83 -4.15 3.75
C SER A 111 -7.69 -5.14 3.51
N GLU A 112 -7.11 -5.69 4.57
CA GLU A 112 -6.09 -6.75 4.47
C GLU A 112 -6.63 -8.03 3.83
N TYR A 113 -7.89 -8.38 4.07
CA TYR A 113 -8.49 -9.58 3.50
C TYR A 113 -8.57 -9.56 1.97
N TYR A 114 -8.48 -8.36 1.39
CA TYR A 114 -8.53 -8.11 -0.05
C TYR A 114 -7.16 -7.72 -0.63
N ASN A 115 -6.09 -7.79 0.18
CA ASN A 115 -4.75 -7.28 -0.13
C ASN A 115 -4.74 -5.79 -0.52
N CYS A 116 -5.63 -5.01 0.08
CA CYS A 116 -5.84 -3.58 -0.17
C CYS A 116 -5.44 -2.72 1.05
N SER A 117 -4.57 -3.24 1.92
CA SER A 117 -4.15 -2.55 3.15
C SER A 117 -2.85 -1.78 2.97
N ALA A 118 -2.79 -0.59 3.54
CA ALA A 118 -1.53 0.14 3.68
C ALA A 118 -0.64 -0.54 4.75
N PRO A 119 0.69 -0.47 4.64
CA PRO A 119 1.48 0.24 3.63
C PRO A 119 1.69 -0.56 2.33
N ASP A 120 1.26 -1.82 2.26
CA ASP A 120 1.52 -2.71 1.14
C ASP A 120 1.04 -2.15 -0.20
N THR A 121 -0.14 -1.52 -0.23
CA THR A 121 -0.69 -0.94 -1.46
C THR A 121 0.27 0.08 -2.09
N GLY A 122 0.73 1.07 -1.33
CA GLY A 122 1.68 2.06 -1.81
C GLY A 122 3.05 1.45 -2.16
N ASN A 123 3.51 0.49 -1.37
CA ASN A 123 4.78 -0.20 -1.62
C ASN A 123 4.73 -1.06 -2.89
N MET A 124 3.61 -1.73 -3.17
CA MET A 124 3.39 -2.45 -4.42
C MET A 124 3.37 -1.51 -5.63
N GLU A 125 2.75 -0.33 -5.51
CA GLU A 125 2.79 0.69 -6.58
C GLU A 125 4.22 1.20 -6.82
N VAL A 126 5.00 1.44 -5.77
CA VAL A 126 6.41 1.83 -5.89
C VAL A 126 7.21 0.76 -6.64
N LEU A 127 7.05 -0.51 -6.26
CA LEU A 127 7.75 -1.62 -6.89
C LEU A 127 7.29 -1.84 -8.34
N ALA A 128 5.99 -1.71 -8.62
CA ALA A 128 5.45 -1.86 -9.96
C ALA A 128 5.96 -0.76 -10.91
N ARG A 129 6.14 0.46 -10.39
CA ARG A 129 6.52 1.63 -11.19
C ARG A 129 8.02 1.80 -11.34
N TYR A 130 8.78 1.52 -10.29
CA TYR A 130 10.21 1.86 -10.20
C TYR A 130 11.12 0.68 -9.94
N GLY A 131 10.58 -0.47 -9.56
CA GLY A 131 11.36 -1.68 -9.32
C GLY A 131 11.99 -2.24 -10.60
N THR A 132 13.20 -2.78 -10.48
CA THR A 132 13.80 -3.58 -11.57
C THR A 132 13.02 -4.88 -11.77
N PRO A 133 13.17 -5.57 -12.92
CA PRO A 133 12.54 -6.88 -13.12
C PRO A 133 12.86 -7.88 -12.00
N GLU A 134 14.08 -7.88 -11.48
CA GLU A 134 14.51 -8.75 -10.37
C GLU A 134 13.82 -8.38 -9.07
N GLN A 135 13.64 -7.08 -8.79
CA GLN A 135 12.93 -6.59 -7.60
C GLN A 135 11.44 -6.88 -7.70
N GLN A 136 10.85 -6.75 -8.89
CA GLN A 136 9.46 -7.11 -9.14
C GLN A 136 9.24 -8.61 -8.95
N GLU A 137 10.12 -9.44 -9.46
CA GLU A 137 10.06 -10.89 -9.25
C GLU A 137 10.19 -11.27 -7.78
N LYS A 138 11.19 -10.70 -7.10
CA LYS A 138 11.53 -11.05 -5.73
C LYS A 138 10.52 -10.53 -4.70
N TRP A 139 9.96 -9.31 -4.92
CA TRP A 139 9.18 -8.60 -3.92
C TRP A 139 7.74 -8.31 -4.35
N LEU A 140 7.55 -7.77 -5.58
CA LEU A 140 6.20 -7.38 -6.02
C LEU A 140 5.29 -8.58 -6.18
N LYS A 141 5.72 -9.63 -6.85
CA LYS A 141 4.89 -10.84 -7.06
C LYS A 141 4.42 -11.47 -5.75
N PRO A 142 5.30 -11.73 -4.75
CA PRO A 142 4.85 -12.26 -3.48
C PRO A 142 3.94 -11.29 -2.70
N LEU A 143 4.14 -9.96 -2.82
CA LEU A 143 3.24 -8.97 -2.23
C LEU A 143 1.85 -9.02 -2.89
N LEU A 144 1.79 -9.05 -4.23
CA LEU A 144 0.53 -9.19 -4.97
C LEU A 144 -0.16 -10.53 -4.69
N ALA A 145 0.60 -11.59 -4.47
CA ALA A 145 0.06 -12.87 -4.02
C ALA A 145 -0.45 -12.84 -2.57
N GLY A 146 0.00 -11.86 -1.77
CA GLY A 146 -0.31 -11.76 -0.34
C GLY A 146 0.46 -12.76 0.53
N ASP A 147 1.55 -13.31 0.02
CA ASP A 147 2.42 -14.28 0.71
C ASP A 147 3.36 -13.59 1.69
N ILE A 148 3.71 -12.34 1.42
CA ILE A 148 4.52 -11.48 2.28
C ILE A 148 3.84 -10.14 2.51
N ARG A 149 4.34 -9.41 3.51
CA ARG A 149 3.99 -8.02 3.82
C ARG A 149 5.21 -7.12 3.65
N SER A 150 4.97 -5.82 3.69
CA SER A 150 5.99 -4.79 3.58
C SER A 150 5.80 -3.67 4.59
N CYS A 151 6.86 -2.85 4.77
CA CYS A 151 6.80 -1.62 5.55
C CYS A 151 7.27 -0.42 4.74
N TYR A 152 6.73 0.76 5.07
CA TYR A 152 7.29 2.02 4.63
C TYR A 152 7.96 2.71 5.82
N VAL A 153 9.29 2.83 5.78
CA VAL A 153 10.13 3.20 6.93
C VAL A 153 10.52 4.66 6.83
N MET A 154 9.61 5.56 7.20
CA MET A 154 9.78 7.01 7.06
C MET A 154 9.95 7.72 8.41
N THR A 155 9.02 7.51 9.34
CA THR A 155 8.85 8.32 10.55
C THR A 155 10.05 8.23 11.50
N GLU A 156 10.46 9.38 12.05
CA GLU A 156 11.56 9.51 13.00
C GLU A 156 11.09 10.19 14.29
N PRO A 157 11.64 9.83 15.48
CA PRO A 157 11.21 10.39 16.74
C PRO A 157 11.61 11.85 16.97
N GLY A 158 12.70 12.30 16.32
CA GLY A 158 13.30 13.62 16.56
C GLY A 158 12.78 14.75 15.68
N VAL A 159 12.03 14.44 14.61
CA VAL A 159 11.65 15.42 13.58
C VAL A 159 10.22 15.22 13.08
N ALA A 160 9.63 16.29 12.53
CA ALA A 160 8.35 16.23 11.84
C ALA A 160 8.50 15.55 10.49
N SER A 161 8.47 14.21 10.46
CA SER A 161 8.83 13.38 9.30
C SER A 161 7.79 13.43 8.17
N SER A 162 6.59 13.96 8.39
CA SER A 162 5.60 14.21 7.34
C SER A 162 6.09 15.20 6.29
N ASP A 163 6.96 16.14 6.67
CA ASP A 163 7.82 16.83 5.73
C ASP A 163 9.10 16.01 5.53
N ALA A 164 9.20 15.30 4.41
CA ALA A 164 10.34 14.44 4.11
C ALA A 164 11.69 15.18 4.15
N THR A 165 11.70 16.49 3.95
CA THR A 165 12.93 17.29 4.03
C THR A 165 13.51 17.40 5.44
N ASN A 166 12.75 17.02 6.48
CA ASN A 166 13.21 16.97 7.86
C ASN A 166 13.83 15.63 8.26
N VAL A 167 13.69 14.59 7.43
CA VAL A 167 14.26 13.26 7.71
C VAL A 167 15.77 13.36 7.92
N GLU A 168 16.25 12.79 9.03
CA GLU A 168 17.66 12.83 9.45
C GLU A 168 18.42 11.53 9.17
N THR A 169 17.70 10.39 9.08
CA THR A 169 18.34 9.11 8.69
C THR A 169 19.10 9.28 7.40
N THR A 170 20.38 8.91 7.40
CA THR A 170 21.27 9.04 6.25
C THR A 170 21.45 7.73 5.50
N ILE A 171 21.60 7.82 4.19
CA ILE A 171 22.00 6.74 3.29
C ILE A 171 23.24 7.23 2.56
N VAL A 172 24.41 6.63 2.84
CA VAL A 172 25.71 7.03 2.29
C VAL A 172 26.33 5.83 1.59
N ALA A 173 26.78 6.03 0.34
CA ALA A 173 27.49 5.00 -0.39
C ALA A 173 28.87 4.73 0.25
N ASP A 174 29.25 3.46 0.35
CA ASP A 174 30.54 2.98 0.85
C ASP A 174 31.02 1.82 -0.02
N GLY A 175 31.77 2.12 -1.07
CA GLY A 175 32.12 1.15 -2.11
C GLY A 175 30.88 0.64 -2.85
N ASP A 176 30.69 -0.67 -2.82
CA ASP A 176 29.51 -1.34 -3.43
C ASP A 176 28.30 -1.43 -2.49
N ASP A 177 28.45 -0.95 -1.25
CA ASP A 177 27.45 -1.00 -0.21
C ASP A 177 26.87 0.39 0.12
N TYR A 178 25.82 0.40 0.97
CA TYR A 178 25.28 1.60 1.57
C TYR A 178 25.30 1.51 3.09
N VAL A 179 25.81 2.56 3.73
CA VAL A 179 25.74 2.74 5.19
C VAL A 179 24.50 3.54 5.53
N ILE A 180 23.61 2.97 6.33
CA ILE A 180 22.38 3.61 6.79
C ILE A 180 22.49 3.91 8.28
N ASN A 181 22.39 5.18 8.65
CA ASN A 181 22.42 5.63 10.05
C ASN A 181 21.19 6.48 10.37
N GLY A 182 20.46 6.10 11.42
CA GLY A 182 19.28 6.83 11.87
C GLY A 182 18.43 6.01 12.82
N ARG A 183 17.30 6.60 13.21
CA ARG A 183 16.32 5.95 14.09
C ARG A 183 14.92 6.18 13.55
N LYS A 184 14.22 5.09 13.29
CA LYS A 184 12.83 5.10 12.83
C LYS A 184 11.92 4.56 13.94
N TRP A 185 10.67 5.02 13.99
CA TRP A 185 9.66 4.52 14.91
C TRP A 185 8.27 4.56 14.28
N TRP A 186 7.29 3.99 14.98
CA TRP A 186 5.89 3.96 14.53
C TRP A 186 5.72 3.38 13.11
N ILE A 187 6.52 2.38 12.76
CA ILE A 187 6.49 1.76 11.44
C ILE A 187 5.41 0.67 11.43
N SER A 188 4.31 0.93 10.73
CA SER A 188 3.21 -0.02 10.58
C SER A 188 3.68 -1.32 9.93
N GLY A 189 3.40 -2.44 10.59
CA GLY A 189 3.73 -3.77 10.11
C GLY A 189 5.18 -4.20 10.35
N ALA A 190 6.06 -3.38 10.97
CA ALA A 190 7.48 -3.74 11.15
C ALA A 190 7.71 -5.02 11.96
N LEU A 191 6.77 -5.39 12.83
CA LEU A 191 6.83 -6.62 13.64
C LEU A 191 5.89 -7.72 13.14
N ASP A 192 5.19 -7.52 12.02
CA ASP A 192 4.40 -8.58 11.40
C ASP A 192 5.36 -9.68 10.88
N PRO A 193 5.18 -10.95 11.24
CA PRO A 193 6.08 -12.03 10.84
C PRO A 193 6.14 -12.26 9.32
N LEU A 194 5.15 -11.79 8.58
CA LEU A 194 5.13 -11.85 7.12
C LEU A 194 5.87 -10.69 6.45
N THR A 195 6.27 -9.64 7.18
CA THR A 195 7.04 -8.54 6.59
C THR A 195 8.43 -9.02 6.18
N LYS A 196 8.73 -8.88 4.90
CA LYS A 196 9.99 -9.34 4.27
C LYS A 196 10.71 -8.25 3.49
N VAL A 197 10.09 -7.10 3.29
CA VAL A 197 10.70 -5.95 2.61
C VAL A 197 10.31 -4.65 3.29
N TYR A 198 11.30 -3.81 3.51
CA TYR A 198 11.16 -2.49 4.08
C TYR A 198 11.61 -1.46 3.04
N ILE A 199 10.76 -0.50 2.70
CA ILE A 199 11.15 0.66 1.87
C ILE A 199 11.53 1.78 2.81
N LEU A 200 12.83 2.01 2.97
CA LEU A 200 13.36 3.02 3.87
C LEU A 200 13.60 4.34 3.13
N LEU A 201 13.02 5.41 3.65
CA LEU A 201 13.29 6.78 3.21
C LEU A 201 14.41 7.36 4.07
N GLY A 202 15.49 7.81 3.43
CA GLY A 202 16.61 8.46 4.09
C GLY A 202 17.20 9.59 3.26
N ARG A 203 18.02 10.42 3.90
CA ARG A 203 18.79 11.48 3.21
C ARG A 203 20.00 10.86 2.52
N THR A 204 20.16 11.24 1.27
CA THR A 204 21.40 11.06 0.49
C THR A 204 22.01 12.44 0.30
N PRO A 205 22.88 12.92 1.23
CA PRO A 205 23.36 14.29 1.24
C PRO A 205 24.06 14.65 -0.07
N ASN A 206 23.63 15.74 -0.70
CA ASN A 206 24.26 16.29 -1.89
C ASN A 206 24.05 17.80 -1.88
N ALA A 207 25.13 18.56 -1.60
CA ALA A 207 25.09 20.02 -1.48
C ALA A 207 24.69 20.73 -2.79
N ASP A 208 24.88 20.09 -3.94
CA ASP A 208 24.57 20.66 -5.24
C ASP A 208 23.10 20.50 -5.64
N ARG A 209 22.29 19.81 -4.81
CA ARG A 209 20.88 19.58 -5.07
C ARG A 209 19.98 20.35 -4.10
N PRO A 210 18.81 20.82 -4.56
CA PRO A 210 17.80 21.37 -3.67
C PRO A 210 17.43 20.37 -2.55
N ARG A 211 17.07 20.88 -1.37
CA ARG A 211 16.77 20.08 -0.17
C ARG A 211 15.80 18.93 -0.43
N HIS A 212 14.73 19.17 -1.21
CA HIS A 212 13.73 18.15 -1.57
C HIS A 212 14.20 17.10 -2.59
N GLN A 213 15.42 17.21 -3.12
CA GLN A 213 16.06 16.24 -4.01
C GLN A 213 17.21 15.49 -3.36
N GLN A 214 17.38 15.60 -2.05
CA GLN A 214 18.43 14.97 -1.26
C GLN A 214 17.94 13.72 -0.51
N HIS A 215 16.96 13.03 -1.04
CA HIS A 215 16.39 11.83 -0.40
C HIS A 215 16.41 10.66 -1.39
N SER A 216 16.58 9.49 -0.84
CA SER A 216 16.48 8.22 -1.57
C SER A 216 15.62 7.24 -0.81
N GLN A 217 15.05 6.31 -1.56
CA GLN A 217 14.40 5.12 -0.99
C GLN A 217 15.30 3.92 -1.28
N ILE A 218 15.48 3.07 -0.27
CA ILE A 218 16.25 1.84 -0.38
C ILE A 218 15.44 0.67 0.15
N LEU A 219 15.55 -0.48 -0.52
CA LEU A 219 14.94 -1.73 -0.08
C LEU A 219 15.89 -2.44 0.87
N ILE A 220 15.41 -2.80 2.06
CA ILE A 220 16.15 -3.56 3.08
C ILE A 220 15.32 -4.73 3.60
#